data_0e506a2f7e052849569941aadfe83964
#
_entry.id   0e506a2f7e052849569941aadfe83964
#
_cell.length_a   1.000
_cell.length_b   1.000
_cell.length_c   1.000
_cell.angle_alpha   90.00
_cell.angle_beta   90.00
_cell.angle_gamma   90.00
#
_symmetry.space_group_name_H-M   'P 1'
#
loop_
_entity.id
_entity.type
_entity.pdbx_description
1 polymer ?
#
loop_
_entity_poly.entity_id
_entity_poly.type
_entity_poly.pdbx_seq_one_letter_code
_entity_poly.pdbx_strand_id
1 'polypeptide(L)'
;MKIMKIAALGAVFAAQFTLAQFKQTPLPYAYNALEGSVDAQTMEIHYSKHGAAYAANLNKAIAGTPQEKQTLIQILSETSKLTPAVRNNAGGHYNHELFWTILTPEKNTQPSAKLAKAINETFGSLDAFKEKMSKAGADRFGSGWAWLSVDKNGKLFVSSTPNQDNPLMDIVEEKGTPILGIDVWEHAYYLKYQNKRADYLSAIWNVLNWKEVSKRYDEALSKK
;
A
#
# COMPACT_ATOMS: atom_id res chain seq x y z
N MET A 1 30.12 63.09 -25.93
CA MET A 1 29.42 61.87 -26.29
C MET A 1 29.69 60.81 -25.17
N LYS A 2 28.77 60.60 -24.25
CA LYS A 2 28.94 59.64 -23.15
C LYS A 2 28.32 58.30 -23.61
N ILE A 3 29.12 57.22 -23.70
CA ILE A 3 28.68 55.90 -24.05
C ILE A 3 28.20 55.23 -22.77
N MET A 4 26.90 55.02 -22.65
CA MET A 4 26.29 54.19 -21.59
C MET A 4 26.51 52.72 -21.91
N LYS A 5 27.26 52.00 -21.05
CA LYS A 5 27.37 50.55 -21.12
C LYS A 5 26.17 49.92 -20.40
N ILE A 6 25.29 49.28 -21.14
CA ILE A 6 24.19 48.45 -20.58
C ILE A 6 24.79 47.09 -20.24
N ALA A 7 24.87 46.79 -18.96
CA ALA A 7 25.20 45.45 -18.47
C ALA A 7 23.93 44.58 -18.48
N ALA A 8 23.87 43.59 -19.38
CA ALA A 8 22.81 42.61 -19.38
C ALA A 8 23.08 41.58 -18.27
N LEU A 9 22.26 41.62 -17.24
CA LEU A 9 22.27 40.59 -16.17
C LEU A 9 21.54 39.34 -16.71
N GLY A 10 22.28 38.32 -17.15
CA GLY A 10 21.76 37.06 -17.54
C GLY A 10 21.35 36.26 -16.27
N ALA A 11 20.04 36.10 -16.04
CA ALA A 11 19.54 35.19 -15.02
C ALA A 11 19.77 33.75 -15.47
N VAL A 12 20.73 33.05 -14.85
CA VAL A 12 20.94 31.61 -15.02
C VAL A 12 19.87 30.92 -14.20
N PHE A 13 18.81 30.43 -14.85
CA PHE A 13 17.89 29.47 -14.25
C PHE A 13 18.60 28.13 -14.10
N ALA A 14 19.13 27.84 -12.91
CA ALA A 14 19.55 26.52 -12.56
C ALA A 14 18.27 25.60 -12.44
N ALA A 15 18.06 24.73 -13.40
CA ALA A 15 17.06 23.70 -13.29
C ALA A 15 17.45 22.78 -12.12
N GLN A 16 16.78 22.93 -10.99
CA GLN A 16 16.91 22.00 -9.87
C GLN A 16 16.22 20.71 -10.29
N PHE A 17 16.99 19.71 -10.68
CA PHE A 17 16.49 18.34 -10.78
C PHE A 17 16.27 17.81 -9.36
N THR A 18 15.07 17.98 -8.82
CA THR A 18 14.66 17.27 -7.62
C THR A 18 14.52 15.78 -7.99
N LEU A 19 15.40 14.95 -7.45
CA LEU A 19 15.23 13.50 -7.52
C LEU A 19 13.89 13.15 -6.87
N ALA A 20 13.05 12.38 -7.56
CA ALA A 20 11.78 11.95 -7.02
C ALA A 20 12.02 11.23 -5.67
N GLN A 21 11.42 11.74 -4.59
CA GLN A 21 11.61 11.21 -3.23
C GLN A 21 11.03 9.81 -3.07
N PHE A 22 9.86 9.56 -3.67
CA PHE A 22 9.18 8.28 -3.63
C PHE A 22 9.30 7.59 -4.98
N LYS A 23 9.70 6.32 -4.96
CA LYS A 23 9.85 5.49 -6.16
C LYS A 23 9.16 4.16 -5.92
N GLN A 24 8.50 3.65 -6.93
CA GLN A 24 7.99 2.30 -6.90
C GLN A 24 9.15 1.30 -6.88
N THR A 25 9.11 0.34 -5.94
CA THR A 25 10.10 -0.73 -5.89
C THR A 25 9.88 -1.74 -7.03
N PRO A 26 10.93 -2.36 -7.57
CA PRO A 26 10.77 -3.42 -8.56
C PRO A 26 9.86 -4.54 -8.06
N LEU A 27 8.95 -5.02 -8.92
CA LEU A 27 8.11 -6.15 -8.59
C LEU A 27 8.96 -7.40 -8.35
N PRO A 28 8.79 -8.14 -7.23
CA PRO A 28 9.68 -9.24 -6.87
C PRO A 28 9.42 -10.54 -7.66
N TYR A 29 8.49 -10.53 -8.60
CA TYR A 29 8.11 -11.66 -9.45
C TYR A 29 7.63 -11.17 -10.83
N ALA A 30 7.60 -12.07 -11.83
CA ALA A 30 7.06 -11.75 -13.15
C ALA A 30 5.54 -11.55 -13.11
N TYR A 31 4.99 -10.79 -14.05
CA TYR A 31 3.55 -10.50 -14.11
C TYR A 31 2.66 -11.75 -14.14
N ASN A 32 3.12 -12.82 -14.79
CA ASN A 32 2.39 -14.10 -14.91
C ASN A 32 2.65 -15.07 -13.75
N ALA A 33 3.45 -14.69 -12.77
CA ALA A 33 3.85 -15.61 -11.68
C ALA A 33 2.69 -16.00 -10.74
N LEU A 34 1.63 -15.19 -10.69
CA LEU A 34 0.46 -15.38 -9.83
C LEU A 34 -0.79 -15.79 -10.61
N GLU A 35 -0.65 -16.27 -11.86
CA GLU A 35 -1.72 -16.47 -12.84
C GLU A 35 -2.94 -17.24 -12.31
N GLY A 36 -2.74 -18.21 -11.41
CA GLY A 36 -3.84 -18.95 -10.77
C GLY A 36 -4.78 -18.07 -9.94
N SER A 37 -4.29 -16.99 -9.35
CA SER A 37 -5.04 -16.09 -8.47
C SER A 37 -5.19 -14.67 -9.05
N VAL A 38 -4.15 -14.13 -9.67
CA VAL A 38 -4.16 -12.82 -10.34
C VAL A 38 -3.57 -13.02 -11.73
N ASP A 39 -4.32 -12.69 -12.78
CA ASP A 39 -3.86 -12.84 -14.16
C ASP A 39 -2.75 -11.85 -14.51
N ALA A 40 -1.94 -12.21 -15.52
CA ALA A 40 -0.79 -11.43 -15.94
C ALA A 40 -1.16 -10.01 -16.39
N GLN A 41 -2.27 -9.84 -17.09
CA GLN A 41 -2.73 -8.54 -17.58
C GLN A 41 -3.14 -7.63 -16.41
N THR A 42 -3.88 -8.17 -15.43
CA THR A 42 -4.21 -7.46 -14.19
C THR A 42 -2.95 -7.03 -13.48
N MET A 43 -1.97 -7.94 -13.27
CA MET A 43 -0.74 -7.62 -12.57
C MET A 43 0.08 -6.54 -13.30
N GLU A 44 0.22 -6.63 -14.62
CA GLU A 44 0.93 -5.64 -15.43
C GLU A 44 0.31 -4.25 -15.32
N ILE A 45 -1.00 -4.13 -15.52
CA ILE A 45 -1.71 -2.84 -15.46
C ILE A 45 -1.68 -2.31 -14.03
N HIS A 46 -1.94 -3.16 -13.04
CA HIS A 46 -1.97 -2.79 -11.63
C HIS A 46 -0.63 -2.23 -11.17
N TYR A 47 0.48 -2.92 -11.50
CA TYR A 47 1.82 -2.47 -11.16
C TYR A 47 2.29 -1.28 -12.02
N SER A 48 2.29 -1.43 -13.35
CA SER A 48 2.94 -0.48 -14.26
C SER A 48 2.15 0.81 -14.51
N LYS A 49 0.84 0.81 -14.25
CA LYS A 49 -0.04 1.97 -14.45
C LYS A 49 -0.53 2.53 -13.11
N HIS A 50 -1.30 1.75 -12.32
CA HIS A 50 -1.86 2.23 -11.06
C HIS A 50 -0.78 2.49 -10.00
N GLY A 51 0.05 1.50 -9.67
CA GLY A 51 1.12 1.62 -8.68
C GLY A 51 2.12 2.72 -9.03
N ALA A 52 2.62 2.73 -10.28
CA ALA A 52 3.57 3.75 -10.74
C ALA A 52 3.00 5.17 -10.69
N ALA A 53 1.71 5.34 -10.99
CA ALA A 53 1.07 6.65 -10.96
C ALA A 53 1.01 7.24 -9.55
N TYR A 54 0.79 6.42 -8.50
CA TYR A 54 0.73 6.92 -7.13
C TYR A 54 2.04 7.55 -6.67
N ALA A 55 3.19 6.90 -6.93
CA ALA A 55 4.50 7.46 -6.60
C ALA A 55 4.77 8.78 -7.35
N ALA A 56 4.51 8.80 -8.66
CA ALA A 56 4.72 9.98 -9.49
C ALA A 56 3.83 11.16 -9.07
N ASN A 57 2.53 10.90 -8.82
CA ASN A 57 1.57 11.90 -8.41
C ASN A 57 1.84 12.40 -6.98
N LEU A 58 2.29 11.53 -6.06
CA LEU A 58 2.69 11.93 -4.72
C LEU A 58 3.85 12.94 -4.79
N ASN A 59 4.93 12.60 -5.50
CA ASN A 59 6.07 13.51 -5.67
C ASN A 59 5.64 14.86 -6.25
N LYS A 60 4.75 14.86 -7.25
CA LYS A 60 4.20 16.09 -7.82
C LYS A 60 3.38 16.89 -6.80
N ALA A 61 2.57 16.22 -5.98
CA ALA A 61 1.67 16.86 -5.03
C ALA A 61 2.41 17.49 -3.84
N ILE A 62 3.58 16.95 -3.46
CA ILE A 62 4.38 17.44 -2.33
C ILE A 62 5.49 18.39 -2.73
N ALA A 63 5.77 18.56 -4.02
CA ALA A 63 6.85 19.44 -4.52
C ALA A 63 6.72 20.86 -3.98
N GLY A 64 7.79 21.39 -3.38
CA GLY A 64 7.82 22.71 -2.77
C GLY A 64 7.02 22.86 -1.46
N THR A 65 6.48 21.78 -0.92
CA THR A 65 5.77 21.78 0.37
C THR A 65 6.65 21.20 1.49
N PRO A 66 6.31 21.39 2.79
CA PRO A 66 7.03 20.77 3.90
C PRO A 66 7.10 19.23 3.79
N GLN A 67 6.09 18.61 3.18
CA GLN A 67 6.00 17.16 2.99
C GLN A 67 7.11 16.58 2.09
N GLU A 68 7.73 17.41 1.25
CA GLU A 68 8.89 17.01 0.43
C GLU A 68 10.08 16.51 1.26
N LYS A 69 10.15 16.87 2.54
CA LYS A 69 11.21 16.44 3.48
C LYS A 69 10.78 15.35 4.46
N GLN A 70 9.54 14.91 4.37
CA GLN A 70 8.97 13.92 5.29
C GLN A 70 9.09 12.50 4.74
N THR A 71 9.16 11.54 5.64
CA THR A 71 8.97 10.12 5.29
C THR A 71 7.51 9.84 4.95
N LEU A 72 7.26 8.78 4.17
CA LEU A 72 5.89 8.37 3.84
C LEU A 72 5.02 8.13 5.08
N ILE A 73 5.59 7.55 6.15
CA ILE A 73 4.89 7.31 7.41
C ILE A 73 4.49 8.63 8.10
N GLN A 74 5.37 9.63 8.08
CA GLN A 74 5.05 10.96 8.63
C GLN A 74 3.89 11.60 7.86
N ILE A 75 3.92 11.56 6.52
CA ILE A 75 2.84 12.07 5.67
C ILE A 75 1.52 11.36 6.00
N LEU A 76 1.53 10.01 6.09
CA LEU A 76 0.34 9.24 6.39
C LEU A 76 -0.23 9.54 7.79
N SER A 77 0.63 9.83 8.77
CA SER A 77 0.17 10.10 10.14
C SER A 77 -0.52 11.46 10.35
N GLU A 78 -0.52 12.33 9.34
CA GLU A 78 -1.13 13.67 9.40
C GLU A 78 -2.07 13.99 8.23
N THR A 79 -2.62 12.96 7.59
CA THR A 79 -3.47 13.10 6.40
C THR A 79 -4.69 14.00 6.60
N SER A 80 -5.20 14.16 7.83
CA SER A 80 -6.28 15.09 8.16
C SER A 80 -5.96 16.56 7.82
N LYS A 81 -4.68 16.91 7.76
CA LYS A 81 -4.17 18.27 7.49
C LYS A 81 -3.74 18.45 6.03
N LEU A 82 -3.80 17.40 5.22
CA LEU A 82 -3.22 17.39 3.88
C LEU A 82 -4.32 17.46 2.81
N THR A 83 -3.92 17.85 1.60
CA THR A 83 -4.85 17.87 0.47
C THR A 83 -5.29 16.46 0.10
N PRO A 84 -6.48 16.29 -0.50
CA PRO A 84 -6.92 14.99 -1.03
C PRO A 84 -5.90 14.37 -2.00
N ALA A 85 -5.18 15.18 -2.78
CA ALA A 85 -4.15 14.70 -3.69
C ALA A 85 -3.00 14.04 -2.93
N VAL A 86 -2.49 14.65 -1.86
CA VAL A 86 -1.42 14.07 -1.03
C VAL A 86 -1.93 12.82 -0.31
N ARG A 87 -3.10 12.87 0.37
CA ARG A 87 -3.71 11.74 1.06
C ARG A 87 -3.87 10.52 0.15
N ASN A 88 -4.51 10.70 -1.00
CA ASN A 88 -4.81 9.59 -1.90
C ASN A 88 -3.55 8.98 -2.52
N ASN A 89 -2.58 9.82 -2.91
CA ASN A 89 -1.37 9.31 -3.56
C ASN A 89 -0.35 8.75 -2.55
N ALA A 90 -0.25 9.30 -1.33
CA ALA A 90 0.56 8.73 -0.26
C ALA A 90 -0.01 7.38 0.20
N GLY A 91 -1.33 7.31 0.40
CA GLY A 91 -2.02 6.06 0.71
C GLY A 91 -1.83 5.03 -0.40
N GLY A 92 -2.12 5.41 -1.65
CA GLY A 92 -1.97 4.52 -2.80
C GLY A 92 -0.55 4.00 -2.96
N HIS A 93 0.46 4.85 -2.81
CA HIS A 93 1.85 4.41 -2.88
C HIS A 93 2.17 3.41 -1.77
N TYR A 94 1.86 3.71 -0.50
CA TYR A 94 2.10 2.79 0.62
C TYR A 94 1.39 1.45 0.45
N ASN A 95 0.10 1.49 0.11
CA ASN A 95 -0.76 0.30 0.01
C ASN A 95 -0.22 -0.66 -1.06
N HIS A 96 0.19 -0.13 -2.21
CA HIS A 96 0.70 -0.95 -3.31
C HIS A 96 2.10 -1.48 -3.05
N GLU A 97 3.01 -0.69 -2.45
CA GLU A 97 4.33 -1.18 -2.03
C GLU A 97 4.23 -2.34 -1.03
N LEU A 98 3.26 -2.29 -0.12
CA LEU A 98 2.95 -3.42 0.76
C LEU A 98 2.40 -4.60 -0.04
N PHE A 99 1.42 -4.35 -0.92
CA PHE A 99 0.72 -5.40 -1.68
C PHE A 99 1.67 -6.24 -2.53
N TRP A 100 2.62 -5.62 -3.22
CA TRP A 100 3.59 -6.35 -4.04
C TRP A 100 4.42 -7.36 -3.24
N THR A 101 4.78 -7.05 -2.03
CA THR A 101 5.66 -7.88 -1.20
C THR A 101 4.93 -8.96 -0.43
N ILE A 102 3.64 -8.75 -0.10
CA ILE A 102 2.84 -9.76 0.61
C ILE A 102 2.29 -10.86 -0.30
N LEU A 103 2.58 -10.78 -1.60
CA LEU A 103 2.25 -11.82 -2.57
C LEU A 103 3.51 -12.55 -3.04
N THR A 104 3.38 -13.83 -3.42
CA THR A 104 4.48 -14.67 -3.88
C THR A 104 4.00 -15.81 -4.77
N PRO A 105 4.79 -16.22 -5.77
CA PRO A 105 4.55 -17.47 -6.49
C PRO A 105 4.93 -18.72 -5.68
N GLU A 106 5.66 -18.56 -4.56
CA GLU A 106 6.02 -19.68 -3.68
C GLU A 106 4.76 -20.32 -3.08
N LYS A 107 4.63 -21.62 -3.26
CA LYS A 107 3.45 -22.36 -2.78
C LYS A 107 3.60 -22.76 -1.32
N ASN A 108 2.45 -22.88 -0.65
CA ASN A 108 2.35 -23.43 0.72
C ASN A 108 3.17 -22.66 1.77
N THR A 109 3.40 -21.36 1.58
CA THR A 109 3.98 -20.55 2.66
C THR A 109 3.05 -20.59 3.88
N GLN A 110 3.64 -20.52 5.07
CA GLN A 110 2.89 -20.56 6.33
C GLN A 110 3.32 -19.41 7.23
N PRO A 111 2.44 -18.91 8.11
CA PRO A 111 2.83 -17.94 9.11
C PRO A 111 3.88 -18.54 10.05
N SER A 112 4.80 -17.69 10.56
CA SER A 112 5.73 -18.08 11.61
C SER A 112 4.96 -18.58 12.85
N ALA A 113 5.58 -19.42 13.67
CA ALA A 113 4.95 -19.92 14.91
C ALA A 113 4.43 -18.77 15.80
N LYS A 114 5.17 -17.63 15.84
CA LYS A 114 4.79 -16.45 16.61
C LYS A 114 3.52 -15.78 16.04
N LEU A 115 3.47 -15.57 14.72
CA LEU A 115 2.29 -14.98 14.06
C LEU A 115 1.10 -15.93 14.13
N ALA A 116 1.30 -17.23 13.90
CA ALA A 116 0.24 -18.24 14.00
C ALA A 116 -0.38 -18.29 15.39
N LYS A 117 0.45 -18.22 16.45
CA LYS A 117 -0.02 -18.11 17.83
C LYS A 117 -0.89 -16.88 18.03
N ALA A 118 -0.42 -15.69 17.61
CA ALA A 118 -1.16 -14.44 17.74
C ALA A 118 -2.49 -14.47 16.96
N ILE A 119 -2.50 -15.06 15.76
CA ILE A 119 -3.73 -15.25 14.97
C ILE A 119 -4.72 -16.16 15.73
N ASN A 120 -4.26 -17.29 16.25
CA ASN A 120 -5.12 -18.22 16.99
C ASN A 120 -5.68 -17.60 18.28
N GLU A 121 -4.85 -16.87 19.03
CA GLU A 121 -5.28 -16.15 20.25
C GLU A 121 -6.30 -15.05 19.96
N THR A 122 -6.18 -14.37 18.80
CA THR A 122 -7.05 -13.25 18.45
C THR A 122 -8.33 -13.67 17.74
N PHE A 123 -8.24 -14.66 16.84
CA PHE A 123 -9.33 -15.02 15.92
C PHE A 123 -9.83 -16.46 16.10
N GLY A 124 -9.18 -17.26 16.96
CA GLY A 124 -9.53 -18.67 17.21
C GLY A 124 -8.81 -19.66 16.31
N SER A 125 -8.65 -19.34 15.02
CA SER A 125 -7.91 -20.16 14.05
C SER A 125 -7.44 -19.33 12.85
N LEU A 126 -6.54 -19.92 12.04
CA LEU A 126 -6.13 -19.31 10.77
C LEU A 126 -7.30 -19.21 9.79
N ASP A 127 -8.19 -20.21 9.77
CA ASP A 127 -9.36 -20.19 8.88
C ASP A 127 -10.38 -19.13 9.30
N ALA A 128 -10.69 -19.04 10.59
CA ALA A 128 -11.54 -17.95 11.11
C ALA A 128 -10.97 -16.55 10.84
N PHE A 129 -9.64 -16.40 10.91
CA PHE A 129 -8.97 -15.17 10.49
C PHE A 129 -9.19 -14.89 8.99
N LYS A 130 -8.97 -15.89 8.12
CA LYS A 130 -9.18 -15.73 6.66
C LYS A 130 -10.62 -15.37 6.33
N GLU A 131 -11.59 -16.00 6.98
CA GLU A 131 -13.01 -15.67 6.84
C GLU A 131 -13.28 -14.20 7.24
N LYS A 132 -12.75 -13.78 8.39
CA LYS A 132 -12.92 -12.40 8.86
C LYS A 132 -12.32 -11.38 7.90
N MET A 133 -11.12 -11.65 7.36
CA MET A 133 -10.47 -10.80 6.36
C MET A 133 -11.27 -10.75 5.05
N SER A 134 -11.69 -11.91 4.54
CA SER A 134 -12.51 -12.00 3.33
C SER A 134 -13.84 -11.26 3.48
N LYS A 135 -14.47 -11.41 4.66
CA LYS A 135 -15.69 -10.66 4.98
C LYS A 135 -15.45 -9.15 5.00
N ALA A 136 -14.36 -8.67 5.62
CA ALA A 136 -14.02 -7.25 5.65
C ALA A 136 -13.81 -6.68 4.23
N GLY A 137 -13.19 -7.45 3.33
CA GLY A 137 -13.04 -7.09 1.92
C GLY A 137 -14.34 -7.13 1.13
N ALA A 138 -15.19 -8.14 1.36
CA ALA A 138 -16.48 -8.28 0.68
C ALA A 138 -17.47 -7.18 1.09
N ASP A 139 -17.53 -6.85 2.38
CA ASP A 139 -18.41 -5.84 2.94
C ASP A 139 -17.95 -4.40 2.62
N ARG A 140 -16.72 -4.21 2.16
CA ARG A 140 -16.22 -2.88 1.76
C ARG A 140 -17.00 -2.39 0.54
N PHE A 141 -17.93 -1.48 0.76
CA PHE A 141 -18.69 -0.86 -0.33
C PHE A 141 -17.79 -0.02 -1.22
N GLY A 142 -17.82 -0.26 -2.52
CA GLY A 142 -16.98 0.43 -3.50
C GLY A 142 -15.51 -0.02 -3.44
N SER A 143 -14.63 0.91 -3.74
CA SER A 143 -13.18 0.72 -3.73
C SER A 143 -12.59 0.83 -2.33
N GLY A 144 -11.57 0.06 -2.04
CA GLY A 144 -10.86 0.13 -0.76
C GLY A 144 -9.96 -1.06 -0.51
N TRP A 145 -9.67 -1.29 0.76
CA TRP A 145 -8.71 -2.31 1.22
C TRP A 145 -9.24 -3.02 2.46
N ALA A 146 -8.91 -4.30 2.59
CA ALA A 146 -9.03 -5.05 3.84
C ALA A 146 -7.66 -5.24 4.47
N TRP A 147 -7.55 -5.09 5.79
CA TRP A 147 -6.29 -5.04 6.51
C TRP A 147 -6.22 -6.03 7.65
N LEU A 148 -5.04 -6.65 7.83
CA LEU A 148 -4.57 -7.16 9.12
C LEU A 148 -3.52 -6.20 9.65
N SER A 149 -3.74 -5.69 10.84
CA SER A 149 -2.85 -4.70 11.47
C SER A 149 -2.51 -5.06 12.91
N VAL A 150 -1.43 -4.47 13.39
CA VAL A 150 -0.98 -4.55 14.80
C VAL A 150 -1.29 -3.22 15.48
N ASP A 151 -2.05 -3.21 16.56
CA ASP A 151 -2.35 -2.02 17.32
C ASP A 151 -1.16 -1.58 18.22
N LYS A 152 -1.30 -0.44 18.88
CA LYS A 152 -0.28 0.09 19.81
C LYS A 152 0.05 -0.85 20.98
N ASN A 153 -0.82 -1.80 21.31
CA ASN A 153 -0.62 -2.78 22.38
C ASN A 153 -0.02 -4.11 21.87
N GLY A 154 0.15 -4.27 20.53
CA GLY A 154 0.64 -5.47 19.91
C GLY A 154 -0.41 -6.49 19.52
N LYS A 155 -1.66 -6.13 19.66
CA LYS A 155 -2.77 -7.01 19.30
C LYS A 155 -3.08 -6.91 17.81
N LEU A 156 -3.42 -8.05 17.22
CA LEU A 156 -3.90 -8.13 15.85
C LEU A 156 -5.37 -7.67 15.78
N PHE A 157 -5.70 -6.96 14.71
CA PHE A 157 -7.08 -6.66 14.36
C PHE A 157 -7.28 -6.65 12.85
N VAL A 158 -8.51 -6.89 12.42
CA VAL A 158 -8.96 -6.81 11.03
C VAL A 158 -9.83 -5.60 10.85
N SER A 159 -9.53 -4.77 9.85
CA SER A 159 -10.33 -3.59 9.49
C SER A 159 -10.49 -3.47 7.98
N SER A 160 -11.27 -2.51 7.53
CA SER A 160 -11.30 -2.11 6.12
C SER A 160 -11.41 -0.59 5.99
N THR A 161 -10.77 -0.05 4.95
CA THR A 161 -10.76 1.39 4.68
C THR A 161 -11.22 1.69 3.25
N PRO A 162 -11.87 2.84 3.01
CA PRO A 162 -12.27 3.24 1.67
C PRO A 162 -11.09 3.78 0.87
N ASN A 163 -11.22 3.72 -0.45
CA ASN A 163 -10.27 4.31 -1.40
C ASN A 163 -8.83 3.89 -1.12
N GLN A 164 -7.91 4.84 -0.92
CA GLN A 164 -6.49 4.56 -0.61
C GLN A 164 -6.15 4.83 0.86
N ASP A 165 -7.14 5.01 1.72
CA ASP A 165 -6.90 5.12 3.15
C ASP A 165 -6.32 3.82 3.73
N ASN A 166 -5.56 3.93 4.81
CA ASN A 166 -4.97 2.79 5.50
C ASN A 166 -4.85 3.04 7.02
N PRO A 167 -4.61 2.00 7.82
CA PRO A 167 -4.58 2.09 9.29
C PRO A 167 -3.46 2.98 9.89
N LEU A 168 -2.52 3.49 9.09
CA LEU A 168 -1.51 4.46 9.54
C LEU A 168 -2.04 5.90 9.57
N MET A 169 -3.15 6.16 8.90
CA MET A 169 -3.69 7.51 8.78
C MET A 169 -4.41 7.96 10.05
N ASP A 170 -4.28 9.25 10.37
CA ASP A 170 -4.92 9.86 11.54
C ASP A 170 -6.45 10.00 11.41
N ILE A 171 -6.99 9.86 10.22
CA ILE A 171 -8.40 10.00 9.87
C ILE A 171 -9.22 8.71 10.01
N VAL A 172 -8.57 7.55 10.18
CA VAL A 172 -9.28 6.28 10.32
C VAL A 172 -9.60 5.99 11.80
N GLU A 173 -10.66 5.23 12.04
CA GLU A 173 -11.09 4.85 13.38
C GLU A 173 -10.12 3.85 14.01
N GLU A 174 -9.85 2.75 13.30
CA GLU A 174 -8.96 1.68 13.77
C GLU A 174 -7.53 1.90 13.25
N LYS A 175 -6.63 2.32 14.15
CA LYS A 175 -5.24 2.68 13.83
C LYS A 175 -4.26 1.59 14.25
N GLY A 176 -3.28 1.34 13.38
CA GLY A 176 -2.23 0.37 13.66
C GLY A 176 -1.23 0.27 12.52
N THR A 177 -0.26 -0.61 12.67
CA THR A 177 0.72 -0.91 11.63
C THR A 177 0.18 -2.04 10.74
N PRO A 178 -0.13 -1.80 9.46
CA PRO A 178 -0.56 -2.84 8.54
C PRO A 178 0.56 -3.85 8.29
N ILE A 179 0.23 -5.13 8.40
CA ILE A 179 1.15 -6.24 8.07
C ILE A 179 0.68 -7.05 6.86
N LEU A 180 -0.61 -6.93 6.53
CA LEU A 180 -1.23 -7.50 5.34
C LEU A 180 -2.34 -6.56 4.86
N GLY A 181 -2.42 -6.35 3.56
CA GLY A 181 -3.49 -5.58 2.91
C GLY A 181 -3.99 -6.29 1.66
N ILE A 182 -5.29 -6.46 1.52
CA ILE A 182 -5.91 -7.00 0.30
C ILE A 182 -6.62 -5.87 -0.41
N ASP A 183 -6.21 -5.61 -1.64
CA ASP A 183 -6.82 -4.62 -2.52
C ASP A 183 -8.19 -5.12 -3.01
N VAL A 184 -9.24 -4.35 -2.76
CA VAL A 184 -10.59 -4.63 -3.26
C VAL A 184 -11.11 -3.53 -4.19
N TRP A 185 -10.22 -2.70 -4.72
CA TRP A 185 -10.51 -1.91 -5.91
C TRP A 185 -10.78 -2.86 -7.08
N GLU A 186 -11.70 -2.51 -7.95
CA GLU A 186 -12.06 -3.37 -9.09
C GLU A 186 -10.88 -3.62 -10.04
N HIS A 187 -9.95 -2.67 -10.17
CA HIS A 187 -8.75 -2.84 -10.99
C HIS A 187 -7.85 -4.00 -10.54
N ALA A 188 -7.96 -4.44 -9.28
CA ALA A 188 -7.16 -5.54 -8.74
C ALA A 188 -7.66 -6.92 -9.16
N TYR A 189 -8.92 -7.04 -9.64
CA TYR A 189 -9.52 -8.35 -9.87
C TYR A 189 -10.49 -8.43 -11.06
N TYR A 190 -10.97 -7.30 -11.61
CA TYR A 190 -12.11 -7.29 -12.53
C TYR A 190 -11.86 -8.05 -13.84
N LEU A 191 -10.65 -8.01 -14.40
CA LEU A 191 -10.35 -8.71 -15.66
C LEU A 191 -10.54 -10.23 -15.53
N LYS A 192 -10.19 -10.82 -14.39
CA LYS A 192 -10.32 -12.25 -14.15
C LYS A 192 -11.64 -12.65 -13.51
N TYR A 193 -12.15 -11.87 -12.57
CA TYR A 193 -13.29 -12.25 -11.73
C TYR A 193 -14.55 -11.45 -12.01
N GLN A 194 -14.49 -10.38 -12.78
CA GLN A 194 -15.58 -9.43 -13.03
C GLN A 194 -16.21 -8.98 -11.68
N ASN A 195 -17.51 -9.10 -11.53
CA ASN A 195 -18.24 -8.73 -10.30
C ASN A 195 -18.08 -9.73 -9.15
N LYS A 196 -17.34 -10.82 -9.34
CA LYS A 196 -17.20 -11.89 -8.33
C LYS A 196 -16.05 -11.61 -7.37
N ARG A 197 -16.16 -10.52 -6.59
CA ARG A 197 -15.15 -10.15 -5.59
C ARG A 197 -14.87 -11.28 -4.60
N ALA A 198 -15.88 -12.06 -4.21
CA ALA A 198 -15.72 -13.17 -3.28
C ALA A 198 -14.78 -14.27 -3.82
N ASP A 199 -14.83 -14.55 -5.13
CA ASP A 199 -13.95 -15.55 -5.76
C ASP A 199 -12.49 -15.06 -5.74
N TYR A 200 -12.26 -13.76 -6.02
CA TYR A 200 -10.94 -13.13 -5.87
C TYR A 200 -10.43 -13.22 -4.42
N LEU A 201 -11.28 -12.87 -3.44
CA LEU A 201 -10.93 -12.93 -2.02
C LEU A 201 -10.62 -14.35 -1.54
N SER A 202 -11.23 -15.36 -2.16
CA SER A 202 -10.87 -16.76 -1.94
C SER A 202 -9.53 -17.13 -2.58
N ALA A 203 -9.27 -16.67 -3.79
CA ALA A 203 -8.10 -17.05 -4.56
C ALA A 203 -6.80 -16.40 -4.09
N ILE A 204 -6.86 -15.18 -3.53
CA ILE A 204 -5.67 -14.41 -3.12
C ILE A 204 -4.85 -15.13 -2.02
N TRP A 205 -5.51 -15.95 -1.19
CA TRP A 205 -4.85 -16.73 -0.14
C TRP A 205 -3.84 -17.76 -0.67
N ASN A 206 -4.01 -18.23 -1.93
CA ASN A 206 -3.11 -19.20 -2.56
C ASN A 206 -1.74 -18.61 -2.92
N VAL A 207 -1.63 -17.29 -2.96
CA VAL A 207 -0.42 -16.58 -3.36
C VAL A 207 0.09 -15.64 -2.26
N LEU A 208 -0.41 -15.78 -1.04
CA LEU A 208 0.01 -14.96 0.09
C LEU A 208 1.42 -15.35 0.55
N ASN A 209 2.27 -14.33 0.72
CA ASN A 209 3.63 -14.46 1.24
C ASN A 209 3.63 -14.39 2.78
N TRP A 210 3.32 -15.50 3.43
CA TRP A 210 3.31 -15.57 4.89
C TRP A 210 4.67 -15.27 5.54
N LYS A 211 5.78 -15.49 4.83
CA LYS A 211 7.11 -15.13 5.32
C LYS A 211 7.24 -13.62 5.49
N GLU A 212 6.81 -12.85 4.48
CA GLU A 212 6.83 -11.39 4.55
C GLU A 212 5.83 -10.86 5.58
N VAL A 213 4.61 -11.42 5.64
CA VAL A 213 3.62 -11.03 6.65
C VAL A 213 4.15 -11.26 8.07
N SER A 214 4.83 -12.39 8.30
CA SER A 214 5.46 -12.70 9.60
C SER A 214 6.59 -11.73 9.94
N LYS A 215 7.44 -11.39 8.97
CA LYS A 215 8.50 -10.39 9.14
C LYS A 215 7.91 -9.03 9.54
N ARG A 216 6.87 -8.57 8.83
CA ARG A 216 6.18 -7.32 9.13
C ARG A 216 5.53 -7.33 10.53
N TYR A 217 5.02 -8.47 10.95
CA TYR A 217 4.52 -8.64 12.32
C TYR A 217 5.62 -8.43 13.36
N ASP A 218 6.79 -9.05 13.17
CA ASP A 218 7.93 -8.89 14.08
C ASP A 218 8.44 -7.43 14.09
N GLU A 219 8.52 -6.79 12.93
CA GLU A 219 8.90 -5.37 12.79
C GLU A 219 7.88 -4.44 13.49
N ALA A 220 6.58 -4.73 13.38
CA ALA A 220 5.54 -3.94 14.04
C ALA A 220 5.63 -4.03 15.56
N LEU A 221 6.03 -5.19 16.09
CA LEU A 221 6.25 -5.37 17.53
C LEU A 221 7.54 -4.72 18.04
N SER A 222 8.57 -4.60 17.20
CA SER A 222 9.87 -4.03 17.61
C SER A 222 9.90 -2.50 17.65
N LYS A 223 8.91 -1.83 17.07
CA LYS A 223 8.79 -0.36 17.02
C LYS A 223 8.08 0.25 18.25
N LYS A 224 7.95 -0.52 19.32
CA LYS A 224 7.26 -0.15 20.57
C LYS A 224 8.20 0.38 21.63
#